data_bbba90fbe9e51dbfb273ba4cd75a13d2
#
_entry.id   bbba90fbe9e51dbfb273ba4cd75a13d2
#
_cell.length_a   1.000
_cell.length_b   1.000
_cell.length_c   1.000
_cell.angle_alpha   90.00
_cell.angle_beta   90.00
_cell.angle_gamma   90.00
#
_symmetry.space_group_name_H-M   'P 1'
#
loop_
_entity.id
_entity.type
_entity.pdbx_description
1 polymer ?
#
loop_
_entity_poly.entity_id
_entity_poly.type
_entity_poly.pdbx_seq_one_letter_code
_entity_poly.pdbx_strand_id
1 'polypeptide(L)'
;GEKLPAVAAAEWGLVAECVPAESFSARCDELLSAFSVGATTALAEVKMAVNAASVDVEGALAREEVGQTALSHTADYREGVAAFLAKRPAEFTGA
;
A
#
# COMPACT_ATOMS: atom_id res chain seq x y z
N GLY A 1 -25.03 -19.02 7.19
CA GLY A 1 -23.70 -18.68 6.70
C GLY A 1 -22.86 -19.93 6.49
N GLU A 2 -22.44 -20.16 5.29
CA GLU A 2 -21.50 -21.23 4.98
C GLU A 2 -20.07 -20.79 5.32
N LYS A 3 -19.20 -21.78 5.63
CA LYS A 3 -17.78 -21.52 5.82
C LYS A 3 -17.14 -21.29 4.45
N LEU A 4 -16.42 -20.17 4.29
CA LEU A 4 -15.66 -19.89 3.08
C LEU A 4 -14.22 -20.39 3.27
N PRO A 5 -13.72 -21.29 2.40
CA PRO A 5 -12.32 -21.71 2.41
C PRO A 5 -11.38 -20.54 2.10
N ALA A 6 -10.20 -20.51 2.74
CA ALA A 6 -9.23 -19.41 2.56
C ALA A 6 -8.76 -19.26 1.10
N VAL A 7 -8.60 -20.37 0.37
CA VAL A 7 -8.25 -20.34 -1.06
C VAL A 7 -9.32 -19.62 -1.87
N ALA A 8 -10.61 -19.95 -1.65
CA ALA A 8 -11.70 -19.27 -2.34
C ALA A 8 -11.81 -17.79 -1.95
N ALA A 9 -11.50 -17.45 -0.70
CA ALA A 9 -11.44 -16.05 -0.26
C ALA A 9 -10.37 -15.25 -1.03
N ALA A 10 -9.21 -15.87 -1.30
CA ALA A 10 -8.16 -15.26 -2.11
C ALA A 10 -8.57 -15.12 -3.58
N GLU A 11 -9.17 -16.17 -4.17
CA GLU A 11 -9.68 -16.15 -5.54
C GLU A 11 -10.76 -15.06 -5.75
N TRP A 12 -11.57 -14.80 -4.73
CA TRP A 12 -12.60 -13.75 -4.77
C TRP A 12 -12.07 -12.35 -4.42
N GLY A 13 -10.80 -12.21 -4.08
CA GLY A 13 -10.20 -10.94 -3.72
C GLY A 13 -10.59 -10.42 -2.32
N LEU A 14 -11.14 -11.27 -1.45
CA LEU A 14 -11.48 -10.91 -0.07
C LEU A 14 -10.26 -10.83 0.84
N VAL A 15 -9.21 -11.58 0.51
CA VAL A 15 -7.89 -11.52 1.14
C VAL A 15 -6.84 -11.45 0.05
N ALA A 16 -5.67 -10.86 0.36
CA ALA A 16 -4.61 -10.65 -0.63
C ALA A 16 -4.01 -11.97 -1.13
N GLU A 17 -3.84 -12.94 -0.24
CA GLU A 17 -3.26 -14.23 -0.57
C GLU A 17 -3.67 -15.30 0.47
N CYS A 18 -3.49 -16.56 0.08
CA CYS A 18 -3.62 -17.71 0.95
C CYS A 18 -2.34 -18.54 0.83
N VAL A 19 -1.64 -18.75 1.93
CA VAL A 19 -0.38 -19.51 1.98
C VAL A 19 -0.51 -20.72 2.92
N PRO A 20 0.31 -21.77 2.75
CA PRO A 20 0.36 -22.89 3.68
C PRO A 20 0.67 -22.42 5.10
N ALA A 21 0.13 -23.11 6.12
CA ALA A 21 0.28 -22.73 7.52
C ALA A 21 1.76 -22.67 7.96
N GLU A 22 2.58 -23.56 7.45
CA GLU A 22 4.02 -23.60 7.70
C GLU A 22 4.79 -22.39 7.15
N SER A 23 4.27 -21.74 6.11
CA SER A 23 4.88 -20.58 5.47
C SER A 23 4.31 -19.25 5.99
N PHE A 24 3.26 -19.29 6.81
CA PHE A 24 2.50 -18.10 7.18
C PHE A 24 3.36 -17.07 7.91
N SER A 25 4.13 -17.49 8.93
CA SER A 25 4.97 -16.57 9.70
C SER A 25 6.03 -15.90 8.82
N ALA A 26 6.75 -16.70 8.02
CA ALA A 26 7.76 -16.17 7.12
C ALA A 26 7.17 -15.17 6.11
N ARG A 27 5.98 -15.46 5.59
CA ARG A 27 5.31 -14.54 4.66
C ARG A 27 4.86 -13.25 5.33
N CYS A 28 4.39 -13.31 6.57
CA CYS A 28 4.10 -12.11 7.35
C CYS A 28 5.35 -11.24 7.56
N ASP A 29 6.47 -11.85 7.92
CA ASP A 29 7.74 -11.14 8.14
C ASP A 29 8.26 -10.47 6.85
N GLU A 30 8.11 -11.13 5.70
CA GLU A 30 8.43 -10.55 4.39
C GLU A 30 7.60 -9.31 4.10
N LEU A 31 6.26 -9.39 4.29
CA LEU A 31 5.36 -8.25 4.05
C LEU A 31 5.65 -7.09 5.01
N LEU A 32 5.84 -7.39 6.30
CA LEU A 32 6.17 -6.36 7.29
C LEU A 32 7.49 -5.67 6.96
N SER A 33 8.50 -6.44 6.55
CA SER A 33 9.79 -5.90 6.13
C SER A 33 9.65 -4.99 4.90
N ALA A 34 8.89 -5.43 3.89
CA ALA A 34 8.64 -4.63 2.70
C ALA A 34 7.93 -3.30 3.01
N PHE A 35 6.91 -3.33 3.88
CA PHE A 35 6.20 -2.11 4.27
C PHE A 35 7.05 -1.20 5.17
N SER A 36 7.91 -1.75 6.03
CA SER A 36 8.73 -0.96 6.96
C SER A 36 9.78 -0.09 6.28
N VAL A 37 10.25 -0.50 5.10
CA VAL A 37 11.22 0.27 4.30
C VAL A 37 10.57 1.11 3.21
N GLY A 38 9.25 1.06 3.09
CA GLY A 38 8.48 1.84 2.13
C GLY A 38 8.23 3.28 2.59
N ALA A 39 7.74 4.13 1.69
CA ALA A 39 7.27 5.48 2.00
C ALA A 39 5.98 5.39 2.84
N THR A 40 6.10 5.25 4.16
CA THR A 40 4.98 4.91 5.06
C THR A 40 3.87 5.97 5.06
N THR A 41 4.21 7.24 4.89
CA THR A 41 3.23 8.31 4.71
C THR A 41 2.39 8.12 3.45
N ALA A 42 3.01 7.74 2.33
CA ALA A 42 2.29 7.43 1.09
C ALA A 42 1.41 6.18 1.23
N LEU A 43 1.90 5.14 1.92
CA LEU A 43 1.11 3.94 2.21
C LEU A 43 -0.12 4.26 3.08
N ALA A 44 0.00 5.19 4.02
CA ALA A 44 -1.13 5.67 4.83
C ALA A 44 -2.17 6.38 3.96
N GLU A 45 -1.77 7.24 3.04
CA GLU A 45 -2.67 7.91 2.08
C GLU A 45 -3.41 6.90 1.20
N VAL A 46 -2.71 5.88 0.65
CA VAL A 46 -3.34 4.80 -0.13
C VAL A 46 -4.40 4.08 0.71
N LYS A 47 -4.08 3.74 1.96
CA LYS A 47 -5.04 3.08 2.87
C LYS A 47 -6.26 3.95 3.13
N MET A 48 -6.08 5.25 3.35
CA MET A 48 -7.20 6.19 3.54
C MET A 48 -8.04 6.30 2.28
N ALA A 49 -7.43 6.39 1.10
CA ALA A 49 -8.13 6.46 -0.18
C ALA A 49 -8.97 5.20 -0.43
N VAL A 50 -8.42 4.00 -0.18
CA VAL A 50 -9.13 2.73 -0.34
C VAL A 50 -10.31 2.63 0.65
N ASN A 51 -10.12 3.01 1.91
CA ASN A 51 -11.17 2.97 2.92
C ASN A 51 -12.30 4.00 2.64
N ALA A 52 -11.97 5.10 1.98
CA ALA A 52 -12.94 6.12 1.56
C ALA A 52 -13.51 5.85 0.16
N ALA A 53 -13.11 4.77 -0.50
CA ALA A 53 -13.56 4.45 -1.85
C ALA A 53 -15.09 4.34 -1.91
N SER A 54 -15.69 5.02 -2.88
CA SER A 54 -17.11 5.03 -3.16
C SER A 54 -17.33 5.03 -4.67
N VAL A 55 -18.57 4.91 -5.10
CA VAL A 55 -18.94 5.07 -6.52
C VAL A 55 -18.89 6.54 -7.00
N ASP A 56 -18.62 7.49 -6.11
CA ASP A 56 -18.43 8.90 -6.42
C ASP A 56 -17.00 9.14 -6.95
N VAL A 57 -16.87 9.17 -8.26
CA VAL A 57 -15.58 9.35 -8.95
C VAL A 57 -15.02 10.76 -8.73
N GLU A 58 -15.87 11.80 -8.77
CA GLU A 58 -15.42 13.18 -8.56
C GLU A 58 -14.85 13.38 -7.15
N GLY A 59 -15.55 12.89 -6.14
CA GLY A 59 -15.06 12.92 -4.77
C GLY A 59 -13.79 12.06 -4.56
N ALA A 60 -13.63 10.96 -5.28
CA ALA A 60 -12.41 10.17 -5.23
C ALA A 60 -11.22 10.92 -5.82
N LEU A 61 -11.39 11.55 -6.98
CA LEU A 61 -10.34 12.36 -7.62
C LEU A 61 -9.95 13.58 -6.78
N ALA A 62 -10.93 14.28 -6.18
CA ALA A 62 -10.65 15.41 -5.31
C ALA A 62 -9.84 15.00 -4.07
N ARG A 63 -10.14 13.85 -3.47
CA ARG A 63 -9.34 13.30 -2.34
C ARG A 63 -7.92 12.92 -2.78
N GLU A 64 -7.79 12.31 -3.96
CA GLU A 64 -6.49 11.95 -4.50
C GLU A 64 -5.63 13.18 -4.77
N GLU A 65 -6.20 14.25 -5.35
CA GLU A 65 -5.51 15.52 -5.57
C GLU A 65 -4.95 16.11 -4.27
N VAL A 66 -5.78 16.12 -3.21
CA VAL A 66 -5.35 16.60 -1.88
C VAL A 66 -4.22 15.74 -1.33
N GLY A 67 -4.35 14.41 -1.38
CA GLY A 67 -3.33 13.47 -0.91
C GLY A 67 -2.02 13.61 -1.69
N GLN A 68 -2.07 13.64 -3.01
CA GLN A 68 -0.90 13.81 -3.86
C GLN A 68 -0.20 15.15 -3.64
N THR A 69 -0.97 16.22 -3.46
CA THR A 69 -0.41 17.54 -3.15
C THR A 69 0.33 17.51 -1.82
N ALA A 70 -0.24 16.92 -0.78
CA ALA A 70 0.41 16.78 0.51
C ALA A 70 1.70 15.96 0.41
N LEU A 71 1.64 14.80 -0.26
CA LEU A 71 2.80 13.92 -0.45
C LEU A 71 3.93 14.58 -1.24
N SER A 72 3.62 15.45 -2.21
CA SER A 72 4.64 16.14 -3.02
C SER A 72 5.59 17.02 -2.21
N HIS A 73 5.21 17.40 -0.99
CA HIS A 73 6.02 18.21 -0.08
C HIS A 73 6.89 17.36 0.86
N THR A 74 6.74 16.04 0.88
CA THR A 74 7.49 15.13 1.76
C THR A 74 8.95 14.95 1.32
N ALA A 75 9.80 14.54 2.26
CA ALA A 75 11.17 14.16 1.96
C ALA A 75 11.20 12.88 1.09
N ASP A 76 10.32 11.94 1.39
CA ASP A 76 10.22 10.67 0.67
C ASP A 76 9.80 10.86 -0.80
N TYR A 77 8.95 11.84 -1.11
CA TYR A 77 8.63 12.17 -2.50
C TYR A 77 9.89 12.63 -3.27
N ARG A 78 10.67 13.53 -2.68
CA ARG A 78 11.92 14.02 -3.30
C ARG A 78 12.94 12.91 -3.47
N GLU A 79 13.08 12.06 -2.46
CA GLU A 79 13.95 10.87 -2.52
C GLU A 79 13.48 9.90 -3.61
N GLY A 80 12.19 9.59 -3.69
CA GLY A 80 11.63 8.70 -4.70
C GLY A 80 11.91 9.20 -6.13
N VAL A 81 11.71 10.49 -6.39
CA VAL A 81 12.03 11.12 -7.68
C VAL A 81 13.53 11.07 -7.98
N ALA A 82 14.38 11.41 -7.00
CA ALA A 82 15.83 11.38 -7.17
C ALA A 82 16.35 9.96 -7.45
N ALA A 83 15.87 8.98 -6.69
CA ALA A 83 16.23 7.57 -6.85
C ALA A 83 15.80 7.04 -8.23
N PHE A 84 14.57 7.35 -8.66
CA PHE A 84 14.05 6.97 -9.98
C PHE A 84 14.92 7.52 -11.12
N LEU A 85 15.25 8.82 -11.08
CA LEU A 85 16.10 9.46 -12.09
C LEU A 85 17.51 8.89 -12.09
N ALA A 86 18.07 8.58 -10.92
CA ALA A 86 19.39 7.99 -10.75
C ALA A 86 19.42 6.47 -10.97
N LYS A 87 18.28 5.83 -11.22
CA LYS A 87 18.12 4.36 -11.36
C LYS A 87 18.73 3.57 -10.20
N ARG A 88 18.54 4.04 -9.00
CA ARG A 88 18.97 3.40 -7.75
C ARG A 88 17.77 3.09 -6.85
N PRO A 89 17.90 2.17 -5.90
CA PRO A 89 16.90 2.01 -4.85
C PRO A 89 16.68 3.31 -4.08
N ALA A 90 15.42 3.56 -3.68
CA ALA A 90 15.07 4.69 -2.83
C ALA A 90 15.26 4.31 -1.34
N GLU A 91 15.63 5.30 -0.53
CA GLU A 91 15.81 5.16 0.91
C GLU A 91 14.78 6.05 1.63
N PHE A 92 13.59 5.50 1.87
CA PHE A 92 12.49 6.21 2.49
C PHE A 92 12.64 6.29 4.01
N THR A 93 12.18 7.39 4.58
CA THR A 93 12.23 7.69 6.03
C THR A 93 10.85 7.79 6.67
N GLY A 94 9.77 7.83 5.86
CA GLY A 94 8.41 8.04 6.33
C GLY A 94 8.07 9.52 6.58
N ALA A 95 8.84 10.47 6.05
CA ALA A 95 8.72 11.90 6.29
C ALA A 95 8.55 12.73 5.02
#